data_3eff523e1f5974e65bc38900974f65cd
#
_entry.id   3eff523e1f5974e65bc38900974f65cd
#
_cell.length_a   1.000
_cell.length_b   1.000
_cell.length_c   1.000
_cell.angle_alpha   90.00
_cell.angle_beta   90.00
_cell.angle_gamma   90.00
#
_symmetry.space_group_name_H-M   'P 1'
#
loop_
_entity.id
_entity.type
_entity.pdbx_description
1 polymer ?
#
loop_
_entity_poly.entity_id
_entity_poly.type
_entity_poly.pdbx_seq_one_letter_code
_entity_poly.pdbx_strand_id
1 'polypeptide(L)'
;MSYESPSGPMPPGQPSALGLDQVGRADEVRPPRPDEALSANTCPDDRKISVEFLTLAIIATLTLAWVGGTHLVTNGLPSFGNGAVKAIVERIIVVESGGDSNARNKRSSATGAGQFLDETWLEMIRTYRSDLVGGRSEKEILELRRDPALTRAIMTRLVEQNAAMLKKRGLPVTPGTLYLTHFAGPAGALAVLSVSENADAASLMASADTTGRTTREKLVNANPFLKELTVGDLKNWANRKMHSY
;
A
#
# COMPACT_ATOMS: atom_id res chain seq x y z
N MET A 1 10.22 70.60 -32.94
CA MET A 1 9.81 70.40 -34.35
C MET A 1 8.94 69.14 -34.31
N SER A 2 7.69 69.28 -34.02
CA SER A 2 6.59 69.69 -34.87
C SER A 2 6.21 68.68 -35.88
N TYR A 3 5.00 68.21 -35.72
CA TYR A 3 3.83 68.05 -36.59
C TYR A 3 3.46 66.61 -36.78
N GLU A 4 2.33 66.17 -36.51
CA GLU A 4 0.88 66.41 -36.63
C GLU A 4 0.24 65.20 -37.33
N SER A 5 -0.86 64.76 -36.73
CA SER A 5 -1.89 63.88 -37.35
C SER A 5 -2.67 64.70 -38.42
N PRO A 6 -3.46 64.09 -39.33
CA PRO A 6 -4.89 63.97 -39.01
C PRO A 6 -5.65 62.72 -39.57
N SER A 7 -6.60 62.36 -38.88
CA SER A 7 -8.08 62.27 -39.02
C SER A 7 -8.73 61.78 -40.32
N GLY A 8 -9.52 60.71 -40.24
CA GLY A 8 -10.90 60.47 -40.56
C GLY A 8 -11.31 60.33 -42.02
N PRO A 9 -12.54 59.95 -42.41
CA PRO A 9 -13.63 59.27 -41.67
C PRO A 9 -14.25 58.05 -42.42
N MET A 10 -15.18 57.39 -41.75
CA MET A 10 -16.18 56.46 -42.35
C MET A 10 -17.17 57.18 -43.26
N PRO A 11 -17.89 56.49 -44.20
CA PRO A 11 -19.19 55.90 -43.91
C PRO A 11 -19.63 54.74 -44.84
N PRO A 12 -20.93 54.44 -44.98
CA PRO A 12 -21.61 53.22 -44.54
C PRO A 12 -22.20 52.39 -45.70
N GLY A 13 -22.65 51.19 -45.39
CA GLY A 13 -23.41 50.40 -46.37
C GLY A 13 -23.99 49.12 -45.76
N GLN A 14 -25.23 49.21 -45.35
CA GLN A 14 -26.18 48.10 -45.24
C GLN A 14 -27.02 48.06 -46.50
N PRO A 15 -27.95 47.04 -46.70
CA PRO A 15 -28.05 45.65 -46.31
C PRO A 15 -28.34 44.72 -47.51
N SER A 16 -28.28 43.42 -47.32
CA SER A 16 -29.13 42.51 -48.13
C SER A 16 -29.48 41.27 -47.36
N ALA A 17 -30.77 41.15 -47.19
CA ALA A 17 -31.43 39.95 -46.68
C ALA A 17 -31.33 38.80 -47.68
N LEU A 18 -31.33 37.59 -47.18
CA LEU A 18 -32.11 36.40 -47.57
C LEU A 18 -31.42 35.12 -47.12
N GLY A 19 -32.14 34.27 -46.44
CA GLY A 19 -31.73 32.93 -46.09
C GLY A 19 -32.24 32.43 -44.73
N LEU A 20 -33.56 32.37 -44.60
CA LEU A 20 -34.22 31.52 -43.60
C LEU A 20 -33.92 30.06 -43.93
N ASP A 21 -33.73 29.29 -42.91
CA ASP A 21 -33.88 27.83 -42.75
C ASP A 21 -32.56 27.12 -42.39
N GLN A 22 -32.44 26.83 -41.10
CA GLN A 22 -32.26 25.47 -40.55
C GLN A 22 -32.21 25.64 -39.04
N VAL A 23 -33.36 25.41 -38.40
CA VAL A 23 -33.46 25.10 -36.98
C VAL A 23 -32.80 23.73 -36.80
N GLY A 24 -31.51 23.73 -36.43
CA GLY A 24 -30.80 22.57 -35.93
C GLY A 24 -31.33 22.23 -34.53
N ARG A 25 -32.00 21.09 -34.44
CA ARG A 25 -32.47 20.45 -33.21
C ARG A 25 -31.38 20.52 -32.14
N ALA A 26 -31.70 21.09 -31.00
CA ALA A 26 -30.97 20.86 -29.79
C ALA A 26 -30.98 19.33 -29.54
N ASP A 27 -29.81 18.72 -29.59
CA ASP A 27 -29.61 17.35 -29.10
C ASP A 27 -29.91 17.34 -27.59
N GLU A 28 -31.08 16.79 -27.32
CA GLU A 28 -31.53 16.45 -25.99
C GLU A 28 -30.52 15.45 -25.38
N VAL A 29 -29.63 15.92 -24.53
CA VAL A 29 -28.69 15.08 -23.77
C VAL A 29 -29.53 14.22 -22.84
N ARG A 30 -29.81 13.03 -23.29
CA ARG A 30 -30.48 11.99 -22.53
C ARG A 30 -29.65 11.65 -21.30
N PRO A 31 -30.16 11.70 -20.07
CA PRO A 31 -29.42 11.26 -18.91
C PRO A 31 -29.09 9.76 -19.06
N PRO A 32 -27.86 9.32 -18.68
CA PRO A 32 -27.48 7.92 -18.80
C PRO A 32 -28.41 7.05 -17.95
N ARG A 33 -28.74 5.88 -18.48
CA ARG A 33 -29.56 4.89 -17.81
C ARG A 33 -28.83 4.38 -16.56
N PRO A 34 -29.54 3.98 -15.50
CA PRO A 34 -28.92 3.49 -14.23
C PRO A 34 -28.00 2.29 -14.41
N ASP A 35 -28.14 1.54 -15.47
CA ASP A 35 -27.35 0.37 -15.86
C ASP A 35 -26.02 0.73 -16.56
N GLU A 36 -25.86 1.94 -17.09
CA GLU A 36 -24.61 2.42 -17.68
C GLU A 36 -23.64 3.03 -16.63
N ALA A 37 -24.16 3.42 -15.46
CA ALA A 37 -23.33 3.99 -14.39
C ALA A 37 -22.53 2.93 -13.60
N LEU A 38 -22.80 1.64 -13.79
CA LEU A 38 -22.11 0.53 -13.10
C LEU A 38 -20.90 -0.05 -13.86
N SER A 39 -20.60 0.46 -15.08
CA SER A 39 -19.54 -0.09 -15.92
C SER A 39 -18.20 0.64 -15.87
N ALA A 40 -18.06 1.71 -15.07
CA ALA A 40 -16.85 2.54 -15.05
C ALA A 40 -15.90 2.27 -13.87
N ASN A 41 -16.25 1.33 -12.98
CA ASN A 41 -15.37 0.92 -11.88
C ASN A 41 -14.86 -0.52 -12.13
N THR A 42 -14.24 -0.77 -13.27
CA THR A 42 -13.40 -1.95 -13.42
C THR A 42 -12.10 -1.73 -12.65
N CYS A 43 -12.13 -2.13 -11.39
CA CYS A 43 -10.92 -2.46 -10.65
C CYS A 43 -10.06 -3.42 -11.50
N PRO A 44 -8.72 -3.26 -11.56
CA PRO A 44 -7.89 -4.16 -12.36
C PRO A 44 -8.21 -5.61 -12.02
N ASP A 45 -8.45 -6.42 -13.07
CA ASP A 45 -8.79 -7.83 -12.97
C ASP A 45 -7.70 -8.57 -12.17
N ASP A 46 -8.03 -8.98 -10.93
CA ASP A 46 -7.14 -9.71 -10.02
C ASP A 46 -6.57 -11.01 -10.65
N ARG A 47 -7.15 -11.48 -11.77
CA ARG A 47 -6.73 -12.69 -12.49
C ARG A 47 -5.48 -12.54 -13.35
N LYS A 48 -5.01 -11.28 -13.58
CA LYS A 48 -3.80 -10.98 -14.36
C LYS A 48 -2.64 -10.46 -13.53
N ILE A 49 -2.83 -10.31 -12.22
CA ILE A 49 -1.72 -10.09 -11.32
C ILE A 49 -1.09 -11.46 -11.11
N SER A 50 -0.35 -11.91 -12.13
CA SER A 50 0.63 -12.98 -11.97
C SER A 50 1.32 -12.76 -10.65
N VAL A 51 1.52 -13.83 -9.90
CA VAL A 51 2.24 -13.93 -8.63
C VAL A 51 3.68 -13.40 -8.81
N GLU A 52 3.82 -12.16 -9.27
CA GLU A 52 5.06 -11.41 -9.21
C GLU A 52 5.06 -10.73 -7.84
N PHE A 53 5.67 -11.42 -6.92
CA PHE A 53 5.94 -11.09 -5.52
C PHE A 53 6.17 -9.61 -5.31
N LEU A 54 5.21 -8.94 -4.68
CA LEU A 54 5.10 -7.50 -4.52
C LEU A 54 5.18 -7.14 -3.04
N THR A 55 6.32 -7.39 -2.43
CA THR A 55 6.58 -6.86 -1.09
C THR A 55 7.80 -5.96 -1.13
N LEU A 56 7.56 -4.66 -1.12
CA LEU A 56 8.51 -3.70 -0.61
C LEU A 56 8.02 -3.34 0.79
N ALA A 57 8.51 -4.06 1.81
CA ALA A 57 8.38 -3.57 3.17
C ALA A 57 9.15 -2.26 3.25
N ILE A 58 8.45 -1.17 3.45
CA ILE A 58 9.04 0.15 3.67
C ILE A 58 9.63 0.10 5.08
N ILE A 59 10.94 0.13 5.14
CA ILE A 59 11.66 0.25 6.39
C ILE A 59 11.53 1.69 6.85
N ALA A 60 10.51 1.97 7.63
CA ALA A 60 10.57 3.07 8.57
C ALA A 60 11.17 2.49 9.84
N THR A 61 12.48 2.60 9.99
CA THR A 61 13.13 2.42 11.28
C THR A 61 12.63 3.51 12.22
N LEU A 62 11.53 3.23 12.91
CA LEU A 62 11.24 3.90 14.15
C LEU A 62 12.30 3.41 15.17
N THR A 63 13.41 4.12 15.26
CA THR A 63 14.23 4.11 16.45
C THR A 63 13.42 4.76 17.57
N LEU A 64 12.42 4.05 18.07
CA LEU A 64 11.89 4.28 19.38
C LEU A 64 12.97 3.76 20.34
N ALA A 65 13.69 4.70 20.97
CA ALA A 65 14.51 4.41 22.13
C ALA A 65 13.66 3.64 23.14
N TRP A 66 13.83 2.34 23.17
CA TRP A 66 13.23 1.45 24.15
C TRP A 66 14.13 1.46 25.37
N VAL A 67 13.84 2.33 26.32
CA VAL A 67 14.37 2.26 27.67
C VAL A 67 13.78 1.03 28.35
N GLY A 68 14.65 0.18 28.81
CA GLY A 68 14.42 -1.15 29.34
C GLY A 68 13.22 -1.31 30.27
N GLY A 69 12.55 -2.44 30.06
CA GLY A 69 11.50 -2.93 30.92
C GLY A 69 11.06 -4.30 30.44
N THR A 70 11.70 -5.35 30.95
CA THR A 70 11.20 -6.73 30.85
C THR A 70 9.92 -6.84 31.66
N HIS A 71 8.80 -6.39 31.12
CA HIS A 71 7.50 -6.78 31.57
C HIS A 71 6.83 -7.54 30.44
N LEU A 72 6.76 -8.86 30.59
CA LEU A 72 5.78 -9.72 29.93
C LEU A 72 4.38 -9.20 30.29
N VAL A 73 3.91 -8.18 29.58
CA VAL A 73 2.51 -7.78 29.63
C VAL A 73 1.76 -8.69 28.68
N THR A 74 1.32 -9.83 29.21
CA THR A 74 0.25 -10.64 28.63
C THR A 74 -1.09 -9.90 28.78
N ASN A 75 -1.15 -8.67 28.28
CA ASN A 75 -2.42 -7.93 28.24
C ASN A 75 -3.05 -8.15 26.89
N GLY A 76 -4.04 -9.06 26.90
CA GLY A 76 -5.04 -9.38 25.91
C GLY A 76 -5.01 -8.56 24.61
N LEU A 77 -4.48 -9.17 23.55
CA LEU A 77 -4.92 -8.87 22.18
C LEU A 77 -6.46 -8.86 22.19
N PRO A 78 -7.12 -7.98 21.42
CA PRO A 78 -8.55 -8.20 21.15
C PRO A 78 -8.62 -9.64 20.66
N SER A 79 -9.43 -10.43 21.32
CA SER A 79 -9.47 -11.88 21.33
C SER A 79 -9.41 -12.55 19.95
N PHE A 80 -8.28 -12.41 19.24
CA PHE A 80 -7.90 -13.40 18.26
C PHE A 80 -7.37 -14.59 19.08
N GLY A 81 -8.17 -15.60 19.27
CA GLY A 81 -7.64 -16.84 19.84
C GLY A 81 -6.42 -17.29 19.03
N ASN A 82 -5.50 -18.04 19.62
CA ASN A 82 -4.27 -18.53 18.96
C ASN A 82 -4.54 -19.10 17.54
N GLY A 83 -5.74 -19.64 17.29
CA GLY A 83 -6.18 -20.12 15.99
C GLY A 83 -6.33 -19.02 14.93
N ALA A 84 -6.82 -17.83 15.31
CA ALA A 84 -7.03 -16.74 14.37
C ALA A 84 -5.70 -16.10 13.93
N VAL A 85 -4.75 -15.91 14.85
CA VAL A 85 -3.41 -15.42 14.51
C VAL A 85 -2.73 -16.40 13.56
N LYS A 86 -2.81 -17.70 13.84
CA LYS A 86 -2.29 -18.75 12.95
C LYS A 86 -2.90 -18.66 11.55
N ALA A 87 -4.23 -18.52 11.44
CA ALA A 87 -4.90 -18.42 10.15
C ALA A 87 -4.43 -17.17 9.36
N ILE A 88 -4.24 -16.04 10.04
CA ILE A 88 -3.71 -14.81 9.42
C ILE A 88 -2.29 -15.03 8.91
N VAL A 89 -1.42 -15.65 9.70
CA VAL A 89 -0.03 -15.98 9.33
C VAL A 89 0.01 -16.88 8.10
N GLU A 90 -0.75 -17.99 8.11
CA GLU A 90 -0.80 -18.89 6.95
C GLU A 90 -1.34 -18.17 5.70
N ARG A 91 -2.35 -17.31 5.86
CA ARG A 91 -2.86 -16.54 4.73
C ARG A 91 -1.83 -15.57 4.17
N ILE A 92 -1.10 -14.83 5.02
CA ILE A 92 -0.01 -13.96 4.58
C ILE A 92 1.02 -14.77 3.78
N ILE A 93 1.48 -15.90 4.30
CA ILE A 93 2.46 -16.77 3.63
C ILE A 93 1.94 -17.23 2.24
N VAL A 94 0.68 -17.62 2.15
CA VAL A 94 0.07 -18.00 0.86
C VAL A 94 0.04 -16.81 -0.10
N VAL A 95 -0.34 -15.63 0.37
CA VAL A 95 -0.42 -14.40 -0.46
C VAL A 95 0.96 -13.96 -0.94
N GLU A 96 2.00 -14.13 -0.11
CA GLU A 96 3.35 -13.65 -0.40
C GLU A 96 4.14 -14.54 -1.34
N SER A 97 4.01 -15.85 -1.21
CA SER A 97 4.86 -16.80 -1.94
C SER A 97 4.18 -18.08 -2.38
N GLY A 98 2.88 -18.25 -2.07
CA GLY A 98 2.25 -19.57 -2.18
C GLY A 98 2.83 -20.60 -1.21
N GLY A 99 3.59 -20.17 -0.19
CA GLY A 99 4.28 -21.06 0.76
C GLY A 99 5.68 -21.50 0.32
N ASP A 100 6.21 -20.96 -0.78
CA ASP A 100 7.55 -21.31 -1.29
C ASP A 100 8.66 -20.73 -0.40
N SER A 101 9.36 -21.61 0.30
CA SER A 101 10.50 -21.26 1.16
C SER A 101 11.72 -20.75 0.39
N ASN A 102 11.79 -21.00 -0.91
CA ASN A 102 12.89 -20.55 -1.77
C ASN A 102 12.55 -19.32 -2.58
N ALA A 103 11.33 -18.81 -2.45
CA ALA A 103 10.90 -17.60 -3.14
C ALA A 103 11.87 -16.45 -2.87
N ARG A 104 12.22 -15.71 -3.94
CA ARG A 104 13.07 -14.53 -3.86
C ARG A 104 12.57 -13.45 -4.79
N ASN A 105 12.37 -12.27 -4.24
CA ASN A 105 12.01 -11.10 -5.04
C ASN A 105 13.24 -10.58 -5.81
N LYS A 106 13.07 -10.34 -7.12
CA LYS A 106 14.14 -9.82 -7.99
C LYS A 106 14.41 -8.33 -7.81
N ARG A 107 13.45 -7.61 -7.20
CA ARG A 107 13.49 -6.14 -7.06
C ARG A 107 13.75 -5.67 -5.62
N SER A 108 13.83 -6.60 -4.67
CA SER A 108 14.06 -6.31 -3.26
C SER A 108 14.85 -7.44 -2.59
N SER A 109 15.15 -7.30 -1.30
CA SER A 109 15.78 -8.36 -0.49
C SER A 109 14.78 -9.40 0.03
N ALA A 110 13.48 -9.28 -0.27
CA ALA A 110 12.44 -10.16 0.21
C ALA A 110 12.72 -11.62 -0.18
N THR A 111 12.73 -12.51 0.81
CA THR A 111 13.14 -13.90 0.65
C THR A 111 12.31 -14.83 1.55
N GLY A 112 12.13 -16.07 1.08
CA GLY A 112 11.46 -17.16 1.80
C GLY A 112 9.93 -17.07 1.75
N ALA A 113 9.27 -18.01 2.43
CA ALA A 113 7.82 -18.14 2.40
C ALA A 113 7.08 -16.88 2.88
N GLY A 114 7.64 -16.15 3.84
CA GLY A 114 7.06 -14.91 4.38
C GLY A 114 7.53 -13.64 3.72
N GLN A 115 8.37 -13.71 2.68
CA GLN A 115 8.93 -12.57 1.95
C GLN A 115 9.49 -11.48 2.88
N PHE A 116 10.20 -11.88 3.94
CA PHE A 116 10.85 -10.94 4.83
C PHE A 116 12.01 -10.21 4.14
N LEU A 117 12.07 -8.90 4.33
CA LEU A 117 13.24 -8.10 4.00
C LEU A 117 14.40 -8.36 4.96
N ASP A 118 15.63 -8.10 4.52
CA ASP A 118 16.83 -8.30 5.32
C ASP A 118 16.74 -7.60 6.69
N GLU A 119 16.48 -6.31 6.69
CA GLU A 119 16.45 -5.52 7.93
C GLU A 119 15.35 -6.00 8.89
N THR A 120 14.12 -6.22 8.38
CA THR A 120 13.00 -6.70 9.20
C THR A 120 13.31 -8.06 9.80
N TRP A 121 13.88 -8.98 8.99
CA TRP A 121 14.24 -10.30 9.48
C TRP A 121 15.29 -10.23 10.58
N LEU A 122 16.37 -9.49 10.36
CA LEU A 122 17.45 -9.33 11.33
C LEU A 122 16.96 -8.71 12.64
N GLU A 123 16.11 -7.68 12.56
CA GLU A 123 15.48 -7.07 13.74
C GLU A 123 14.63 -8.09 14.51
N MET A 124 13.77 -8.81 13.82
CA MET A 124 12.90 -9.80 14.44
C MET A 124 13.68 -10.97 15.07
N ILE A 125 14.72 -11.46 14.40
CA ILE A 125 15.59 -12.51 14.96
C ILE A 125 16.34 -12.01 16.18
N ARG A 126 16.92 -10.81 16.14
CA ARG A 126 17.61 -10.23 17.30
C ARG A 126 16.67 -10.04 18.49
N THR A 127 15.41 -9.68 18.22
CA THR A 127 14.41 -9.43 19.27
C THR A 127 13.85 -10.73 19.86
N TYR A 128 13.48 -11.69 19.04
CA TYR A 128 12.70 -12.85 19.47
C TYR A 128 13.45 -14.19 19.45
N ARG A 129 14.60 -14.22 18.79
CA ARG A 129 15.44 -15.42 18.64
C ARG A 129 16.93 -15.06 18.75
N SER A 130 17.29 -14.28 19.76
CA SER A 130 18.68 -13.92 20.05
C SER A 130 19.60 -15.14 20.22
N ASP A 131 19.03 -16.29 20.59
CA ASP A 131 19.71 -17.59 20.62
C ASP A 131 20.31 -18.00 19.27
N LEU A 132 19.75 -17.51 18.17
CA LEU A 132 20.22 -17.79 16.81
C LEU A 132 21.28 -16.81 16.32
N VAL A 133 21.57 -15.73 17.06
CA VAL A 133 22.53 -14.69 16.64
C VAL A 133 23.97 -15.08 16.98
N GLY A 134 24.19 -15.72 18.13
CA GLY A 134 25.52 -16.07 18.60
C GLY A 134 26.30 -16.97 17.64
N GLY A 135 27.49 -16.52 17.24
CA GLY A 135 28.39 -17.30 16.41
C GLY A 135 28.03 -17.39 14.90
N ARG A 136 26.94 -16.71 14.47
CA ARG A 136 26.53 -16.67 13.05
C ARG A 136 26.82 -15.31 12.44
N SER A 137 27.24 -15.35 11.17
CA SER A 137 27.31 -14.16 10.35
C SER A 137 25.88 -13.66 10.00
N GLU A 138 25.76 -12.40 9.65
CA GLU A 138 24.50 -11.81 9.20
C GLU A 138 23.92 -12.58 7.98
N LYS A 139 24.77 -13.01 7.06
CA LYS A 139 24.38 -13.82 5.91
C LYS A 139 23.73 -15.15 6.33
N GLU A 140 24.31 -15.85 7.31
CA GLU A 140 23.75 -17.11 7.82
C GLU A 140 22.41 -16.87 8.52
N ILE A 141 22.26 -15.75 9.25
CA ILE A 141 20.98 -15.39 9.86
C ILE A 141 19.94 -15.09 8.77
N LEU A 142 20.31 -14.43 7.69
CA LEU A 142 19.41 -14.13 6.56
C LEU A 142 18.95 -15.40 5.84
N GLU A 143 19.79 -16.41 5.71
CA GLU A 143 19.39 -17.69 5.08
C GLU A 143 18.34 -18.46 5.92
N LEU A 144 18.24 -18.21 7.22
CA LEU A 144 17.20 -18.82 8.07
C LEU A 144 15.76 -18.44 7.65
N ARG A 145 15.56 -17.44 6.80
CA ARG A 145 14.25 -17.11 6.19
C ARG A 145 13.68 -18.24 5.34
N ARG A 146 14.53 -19.21 4.97
CA ARG A 146 14.13 -20.40 4.20
C ARG A 146 13.62 -21.54 5.07
N ASP A 147 13.76 -21.43 6.39
CA ASP A 147 13.17 -22.37 7.33
C ASP A 147 11.67 -22.07 7.49
N PRO A 148 10.77 -22.97 7.05
CA PRO A 148 9.33 -22.71 7.11
C PRO A 148 8.78 -22.60 8.53
N ALA A 149 9.35 -23.35 9.48
CA ALA A 149 8.89 -23.33 10.86
C ALA A 149 9.31 -22.04 11.56
N LEU A 150 10.57 -21.64 11.38
CA LEU A 150 11.08 -20.40 11.92
C LEU A 150 10.38 -19.18 11.29
N THR A 151 10.15 -19.20 9.97
CA THR A 151 9.41 -18.14 9.28
C THR A 151 8.02 -17.95 9.85
N ARG A 152 7.27 -19.02 10.11
CA ARG A 152 5.95 -18.96 10.75
C ARG A 152 6.03 -18.39 12.16
N ALA A 153 7.01 -18.84 12.95
CA ALA A 153 7.20 -18.35 14.31
C ALA A 153 7.49 -16.83 14.33
N ILE A 154 8.37 -16.37 13.46
CA ILE A 154 8.73 -14.95 13.36
C ILE A 154 7.57 -14.12 12.79
N MET A 155 6.85 -14.63 11.77
CA MET A 155 5.67 -13.95 11.23
C MET A 155 4.57 -13.82 12.30
N THR A 156 4.39 -14.82 13.15
CA THR A 156 3.46 -14.75 14.29
C THR A 156 3.83 -13.57 15.20
N ARG A 157 5.09 -13.44 15.57
CA ARG A 157 5.56 -12.31 16.40
C ARG A 157 5.36 -10.95 15.72
N LEU A 158 5.62 -10.87 14.42
CA LEU A 158 5.38 -9.65 13.64
C LEU A 158 3.89 -9.28 13.61
N VAL A 159 3.01 -10.24 13.39
CA VAL A 159 1.55 -10.02 13.41
C VAL A 159 1.09 -9.56 14.79
N GLU A 160 1.56 -10.18 15.87
CA GLU A 160 1.26 -9.79 17.25
C GLU A 160 1.75 -8.36 17.56
N GLN A 161 2.96 -8.01 17.16
CA GLN A 161 3.53 -6.67 17.33
C GLN A 161 2.72 -5.61 16.58
N ASN A 162 2.37 -5.90 15.33
CA ASN A 162 1.54 -5.01 14.49
C ASN A 162 0.13 -4.84 15.07
N ALA A 163 -0.48 -5.90 15.57
CA ALA A 163 -1.79 -5.84 16.23
C ALA A 163 -1.75 -4.97 17.49
N ALA A 164 -0.72 -5.12 18.31
CA ALA A 164 -0.52 -4.29 19.50
C ALA A 164 -0.34 -2.80 19.14
N MET A 165 0.44 -2.52 18.09
CA MET A 165 0.66 -1.16 17.58
C MET A 165 -0.65 -0.54 17.09
N LEU A 166 -1.42 -1.21 16.25
CA LEU A 166 -2.71 -0.72 15.75
C LEU A 166 -3.67 -0.44 16.90
N LYS A 167 -3.80 -1.37 17.85
CA LYS A 167 -4.63 -1.21 19.04
C LYS A 167 -4.22 0.02 19.86
N LYS A 168 -2.92 0.21 20.12
CA LYS A 168 -2.39 1.37 20.85
C LYS A 168 -2.74 2.70 20.16
N ARG A 169 -2.92 2.69 18.86
CA ARG A 169 -3.29 3.87 18.05
C ARG A 169 -4.80 4.00 17.85
N GLY A 170 -5.62 3.14 18.45
CA GLY A 170 -7.08 3.15 18.28
C GLY A 170 -7.53 2.78 16.86
N LEU A 171 -6.66 2.11 16.08
CA LEU A 171 -6.95 1.69 14.72
C LEU A 171 -7.55 0.28 14.68
N PRO A 172 -8.37 -0.03 13.67
CA PRO A 172 -8.94 -1.36 13.51
C PRO A 172 -7.86 -2.43 13.41
N VAL A 173 -8.04 -3.55 14.13
CA VAL A 173 -7.20 -4.73 14.04
C VAL A 173 -7.97 -5.81 13.31
N THR A 174 -7.76 -5.93 12.01
CA THR A 174 -8.41 -6.88 11.11
C THR A 174 -7.35 -7.63 10.29
N PRO A 175 -7.66 -8.76 9.66
CA PRO A 175 -6.72 -9.41 8.76
C PRO A 175 -6.17 -8.47 7.68
N GLY A 176 -7.02 -7.63 7.08
CA GLY A 176 -6.61 -6.66 6.06
C GLY A 176 -5.69 -5.58 6.59
N THR A 177 -5.95 -5.01 7.78
CA THR A 177 -5.07 -3.99 8.37
C THR A 177 -3.73 -4.59 8.83
N LEU A 178 -3.73 -5.84 9.29
CA LEU A 178 -2.49 -6.58 9.61
C LEU A 178 -1.67 -6.89 8.36
N TYR A 179 -2.32 -7.26 7.26
CA TYR A 179 -1.63 -7.41 5.98
C TYR A 179 -1.09 -6.07 5.46
N LEU A 180 -1.86 -5.00 5.61
CA LEU A 180 -1.40 -3.66 5.23
C LEU A 180 -0.15 -3.23 6.03
N THR A 181 -0.05 -3.57 7.34
CA THR A 181 1.17 -3.31 8.12
C THR A 181 2.35 -4.15 7.67
N HIS A 182 2.11 -5.38 7.21
CA HIS A 182 3.15 -6.20 6.61
C HIS A 182 3.63 -5.61 5.28
N PHE A 183 2.71 -5.20 4.40
CA PHE A 183 3.01 -4.64 3.09
C PHE A 183 3.67 -3.25 3.15
N ALA A 184 3.07 -2.30 3.86
CA ALA A 184 3.48 -0.89 3.90
C ALA A 184 4.48 -0.57 5.02
N GLY A 185 4.79 -1.55 5.88
CA GLY A 185 5.48 -1.33 7.13
C GLY A 185 4.62 -0.55 8.16
N PRO A 186 5.05 -0.51 9.42
CA PRO A 186 4.29 0.14 10.50
C PRO A 186 3.96 1.62 10.22
N ALA A 187 4.94 2.40 9.79
CA ALA A 187 4.76 3.85 9.55
C ALA A 187 3.84 4.11 8.35
N GLY A 188 4.06 3.43 7.23
CA GLY A 188 3.22 3.54 6.04
C GLY A 188 1.78 3.13 6.31
N ALA A 189 1.58 2.03 7.04
CA ALA A 189 0.25 1.57 7.42
C ALA A 189 -0.48 2.56 8.33
N LEU A 190 0.21 3.11 9.35
CA LEU A 190 -0.36 4.14 10.21
C LEU A 190 -0.78 5.37 9.41
N ALA A 191 0.05 5.84 8.48
CA ALA A 191 -0.27 6.97 7.61
C ALA A 191 -1.53 6.67 6.78
N VAL A 192 -1.57 5.53 6.09
CA VAL A 192 -2.71 5.09 5.26
C VAL A 192 -3.99 4.94 6.08
N LEU A 193 -3.91 4.38 7.30
CA LEU A 193 -5.10 4.14 8.12
C LEU A 193 -5.65 5.38 8.81
N SER A 194 -4.89 6.48 8.85
CA SER A 194 -5.23 7.71 9.59
C SER A 194 -5.74 8.86 8.72
N VAL A 195 -5.87 8.69 7.40
CA VAL A 195 -6.28 9.76 6.48
C VAL A 195 -7.51 9.40 5.65
N SER A 196 -8.01 10.38 4.91
CA SER A 196 -9.17 10.21 4.03
C SER A 196 -8.87 9.24 2.87
N GLU A 197 -9.90 8.56 2.39
CA GLU A 197 -9.76 7.48 1.40
C GLU A 197 -9.34 7.95 -0.01
N ASN A 198 -9.50 9.24 -0.30
CA ASN A 198 -9.20 9.79 -1.64
C ASN A 198 -7.72 10.21 -1.81
N ALA A 199 -6.88 10.13 -0.77
CA ALA A 199 -5.48 10.49 -0.88
C ALA A 199 -4.69 9.47 -1.72
N ASP A 200 -3.62 9.91 -2.41
CA ASP A 200 -2.70 9.03 -3.13
C ASP A 200 -1.92 8.15 -2.15
N ALA A 201 -2.13 6.84 -2.26
CA ALA A 201 -1.58 5.89 -1.31
C ALA A 201 -0.04 5.85 -1.34
N ALA A 202 0.56 5.87 -2.54
CA ALA A 202 2.01 5.79 -2.69
C ALA A 202 2.72 7.04 -2.14
N SER A 203 2.18 8.24 -2.39
CA SER A 203 2.72 9.49 -1.84
C SER A 203 2.67 9.48 -0.32
N LEU A 204 1.55 9.03 0.23
CA LEU A 204 1.36 8.98 1.67
C LEU A 204 2.32 7.99 2.35
N MET A 205 2.47 6.79 1.78
CA MET A 205 3.43 5.81 2.27
C MET A 205 4.87 6.33 2.19
N ALA A 206 5.23 7.04 1.11
CA ALA A 206 6.54 7.65 0.96
C ALA A 206 6.80 8.74 2.02
N SER A 207 5.82 9.60 2.27
CA SER A 207 5.94 10.67 3.28
C SER A 207 6.04 10.17 4.71
N ALA A 208 5.61 8.94 4.98
CA ALA A 208 5.72 8.29 6.28
C ALA A 208 7.15 7.79 6.58
N ASP A 209 8.01 7.69 5.56
CA ASP A 209 9.43 7.34 5.75
C ASP A 209 10.23 8.59 6.13
N THR A 210 10.47 8.76 7.43
CA THR A 210 11.25 9.87 7.97
C THR A 210 12.73 9.85 7.57
N THR A 211 13.22 8.75 7.01
CA THR A 211 14.61 8.64 6.52
C THR A 211 14.79 9.21 5.12
N GLY A 212 13.69 9.48 4.41
CA GLY A 212 13.70 9.97 3.03
C GLY A 212 14.24 8.96 2.00
N ARG A 213 14.49 7.71 2.39
CA ARG A 213 14.97 6.66 1.48
C ARG A 213 13.89 6.13 0.57
N THR A 214 12.62 6.24 0.98
CA THR A 214 11.46 5.80 0.24
C THR A 214 10.83 6.98 -0.47
N THR A 215 10.73 6.91 -1.80
CA THR A 215 10.02 7.90 -2.61
C THR A 215 8.81 7.26 -3.29
N ARG A 216 7.85 8.09 -3.72
CA ARG A 216 6.70 7.61 -4.49
C ARG A 216 7.14 6.82 -5.72
N GLU A 217 8.13 7.31 -6.46
CA GLU A 217 8.66 6.67 -7.66
C GLU A 217 9.24 5.29 -7.35
N LYS A 218 10.01 5.16 -6.27
CA LYS A 218 10.56 3.87 -5.84
C LYS A 218 9.46 2.87 -5.49
N LEU A 219 8.42 3.35 -4.78
CA LEU A 219 7.26 2.51 -4.44
C LEU A 219 6.51 2.03 -5.67
N VAL A 220 6.21 2.94 -6.60
CA VAL A 220 5.50 2.63 -7.84
C VAL A 220 6.35 1.73 -8.76
N ASN A 221 7.66 1.97 -8.86
CA ASN A 221 8.55 1.12 -9.66
C ASN A 221 8.63 -0.31 -9.12
N ALA A 222 8.63 -0.45 -7.79
CA ALA A 222 8.62 -1.77 -7.16
C ALA A 222 7.22 -2.42 -7.21
N ASN A 223 6.17 -1.60 -7.17
CA ASN A 223 4.77 -2.02 -7.10
C ASN A 223 3.93 -1.20 -8.09
N PRO A 224 3.96 -1.53 -9.41
CA PRO A 224 3.32 -0.71 -10.44
C PRO A 224 1.82 -0.47 -10.21
N PHE A 225 1.14 -1.39 -9.53
CA PHE A 225 -0.28 -1.26 -9.20
C PHE A 225 -0.59 -0.06 -8.27
N LEU A 226 0.41 0.43 -7.51
CA LEU A 226 0.25 1.60 -6.64
C LEU A 226 0.13 2.92 -7.41
N LYS A 227 0.41 2.94 -8.71
CA LYS A 227 0.53 4.17 -9.50
C LYS A 227 -0.69 5.09 -9.38
N GLU A 228 -1.88 4.50 -9.33
CA GLU A 228 -3.16 5.19 -9.36
C GLU A 228 -4.06 4.83 -8.17
N LEU A 229 -3.53 4.10 -7.17
CA LEU A 229 -4.32 3.70 -6.02
C LEU A 229 -4.50 4.84 -5.03
N THR A 230 -5.76 5.04 -4.65
CA THR A 230 -6.13 5.83 -3.48
C THR A 230 -5.91 5.01 -2.19
N VAL A 231 -5.95 5.67 -1.06
CA VAL A 231 -5.94 5.04 0.26
C VAL A 231 -7.10 4.03 0.40
N GLY A 232 -8.30 4.38 -0.08
CA GLY A 232 -9.46 3.49 -0.07
C GLY A 232 -9.23 2.23 -0.90
N ASP A 233 -8.66 2.39 -2.10
CA ASP A 233 -8.34 1.26 -2.97
C ASP A 233 -7.30 0.33 -2.34
N LEU A 234 -6.27 0.90 -1.71
CA LEU A 234 -5.23 0.12 -1.03
C LEU A 234 -5.78 -0.66 0.18
N LYS A 235 -6.65 -0.04 1.00
CA LYS A 235 -7.36 -0.72 2.10
C LYS A 235 -8.22 -1.88 1.57
N ASN A 236 -8.98 -1.63 0.51
CA ASN A 236 -9.82 -2.64 -0.12
C ASN A 236 -8.98 -3.77 -0.73
N TRP A 237 -7.87 -3.45 -1.38
CA TRP A 237 -6.91 -4.43 -1.88
C TRP A 237 -6.38 -5.32 -0.76
N ALA A 238 -5.92 -4.75 0.35
CA ALA A 238 -5.41 -5.51 1.48
C ALA A 238 -6.48 -6.43 2.09
N ASN A 239 -7.72 -5.94 2.21
CA ASN A 239 -8.85 -6.75 2.66
C ASN A 239 -9.11 -7.94 1.73
N ARG A 240 -9.18 -7.72 0.40
CA ARG A 240 -9.37 -8.82 -0.57
C ARG A 240 -8.26 -9.86 -0.49
N LYS A 241 -7.00 -9.45 -0.32
CA LYS A 241 -5.87 -10.39 -0.17
C LYS A 241 -6.03 -11.34 1.02
N MET A 242 -6.68 -10.88 2.08
CA MET A 242 -6.84 -11.65 3.31
C MET A 242 -8.15 -12.44 3.39
N HIS A 243 -9.09 -12.24 2.44
CA HIS A 243 -10.27 -13.09 2.36
C HIS A 243 -9.88 -14.46 1.77
N SER A 244 -10.34 -15.53 2.43
CA SER A 244 -10.30 -16.89 1.86
C SER A 244 -11.39 -17.01 0.81
N TYR A 245 -11.09 -17.58 -0.35
CA TYR A 245 -12.11 -18.08 -1.26
C TYR A 245 -12.61 -19.40 -0.74
#